data_d40968a44958b785488194df94b6edc0
#
_entry.id   d40968a44958b785488194df94b6edc0
#
_cell.length_a   1.000
_cell.length_b   1.000
_cell.length_c   1.000
_cell.angle_alpha   90.00
_cell.angle_beta   90.00
_cell.angle_gamma   90.00
#
_symmetry.space_group_name_H-M   'P 1'
#
loop_
_entity.id
_entity.type
_entity.pdbx_description
1 polymer ?
#
loop_
_entity_poly.entity_id
_entity_poly.type
_entity_poly.pdbx_seq_one_letter_code
_entity_poly.pdbx_strand_id
1 'polypeptide(L)'
;MSPPMITAPLTELSQALAAKRLSSVELIEGLLARIDRGNGRLNAFLTIDRERALGAARLADVQRSRGTAGPLTGIPIAHKDVIMTEGLKTTCGSRMLEKFIAPYSAFVVEQLAAAGMVLVGKTNMDEFAMGSSNENSFFGPVRNPWNADFVAGGSSGGSAAAIAARFVPAATGTDTGGSIRQPAALSGVCGIKPTYGVCSRYGLVAFASSLDTPGVFGQTAADCAMLLTAMAGHDARDSTSLDRPREDYARDIDAAVTSKPLAGLRIGLPREYAGEGTDVAVARAIETALAEFRRLGAVTVDVSLPNVHLSVPVYYVIAPAEASSNLSRFDGVRYGHRAASYSDLDDMYCKTRAEGFGAEVKRRILVGTYVLSHGYYDAYYLKAQQVRRLIADDFRRAYDSCDLIIGPTSPTAAFRLGEKSDDPVKMYLNDIFTIAGNLTGAPAMSIPCGFDERGLPIGLQIQGDHFAEAKILNAAHRYQQVTDWHRRIPPEFAP
;
A
#
# COMPACT_ATOMS: atom_id res chain seq x y z
N MET A 1 -23.72 -5.90 21.72
CA MET A 1 -23.19 -4.95 20.70
C MET A 1 -23.72 -5.35 19.34
N SER A 2 -24.22 -4.43 18.57
CA SER A 2 -24.64 -4.74 17.20
C SER A 2 -23.40 -5.03 16.37
N PRO A 3 -23.24 -6.24 15.78
CA PRO A 3 -22.08 -6.61 14.93
C PRO A 3 -21.70 -5.59 13.84
N PRO A 4 -22.64 -4.80 13.29
CA PRO A 4 -22.34 -3.82 12.26
C PRO A 4 -21.37 -2.70 12.67
N MET A 5 -21.35 -2.28 13.94
CA MET A 5 -20.60 -1.11 14.38
C MET A 5 -19.07 -1.29 14.27
N ILE A 6 -18.55 -2.46 14.70
CA ILE A 6 -17.08 -2.69 14.71
C ILE A 6 -16.48 -2.85 13.30
N THR A 7 -17.31 -3.06 12.29
CA THR A 7 -16.90 -3.20 10.87
C THR A 7 -17.07 -1.91 10.07
N ALA A 8 -17.52 -0.84 10.71
CA ALA A 8 -17.72 0.46 10.09
C ALA A 8 -16.39 1.10 9.63
N PRO A 9 -16.43 2.04 8.67
CA PRO A 9 -15.28 2.86 8.29
C PRO A 9 -14.66 3.57 9.49
N LEU A 10 -13.36 3.87 9.39
CA LEU A 10 -12.60 4.56 10.45
C LEU A 10 -13.28 5.87 10.89
N THR A 11 -13.74 6.66 9.93
CA THR A 11 -14.43 7.94 10.19
C THR A 11 -15.69 7.75 11.04
N GLU A 12 -16.50 6.73 10.77
CA GLU A 12 -17.68 6.40 11.57
C GLU A 12 -17.32 5.85 12.96
N LEU A 13 -16.27 5.04 13.05
CA LEU A 13 -15.74 4.55 14.33
C LEU A 13 -15.22 5.71 15.19
N SER A 14 -14.51 6.67 14.60
CA SER A 14 -14.06 7.87 15.28
C SER A 14 -15.23 8.65 15.91
N GLN A 15 -16.31 8.86 15.14
CA GLN A 15 -17.53 9.51 15.63
C GLN A 15 -18.23 8.70 16.72
N ALA A 16 -18.25 7.36 16.60
CA ALA A 16 -18.86 6.50 17.62
C ALA A 16 -18.11 6.54 18.95
N LEU A 17 -16.77 6.54 18.92
CA LEU A 17 -15.91 6.68 20.08
C LEU A 17 -16.05 8.08 20.71
N ALA A 18 -16.10 9.14 19.91
CA ALA A 18 -16.30 10.51 20.39
C ALA A 18 -17.67 10.69 21.07
N ALA A 19 -18.72 10.08 20.50
CA ALA A 19 -20.07 10.08 21.06
C ALA A 19 -20.26 9.08 22.22
N LYS A 20 -19.21 8.35 22.65
CA LYS A 20 -19.26 7.31 23.70
C LYS A 20 -20.29 6.20 23.43
N ARG A 21 -20.60 5.95 22.16
CA ARG A 21 -21.46 4.82 21.73
C ARG A 21 -20.70 3.49 21.68
N LEU A 22 -19.37 3.56 21.73
CA LEU A 22 -18.43 2.46 21.69
C LEU A 22 -17.20 2.89 22.49
N SER A 23 -16.59 2.00 23.26
CA SER A 23 -15.26 2.20 23.86
C SER A 23 -14.16 1.63 22.97
N SER A 24 -12.93 2.10 23.14
CA SER A 24 -11.76 1.56 22.44
C SER A 24 -11.52 0.10 22.83
N VAL A 25 -11.70 -0.27 24.11
CA VAL A 25 -11.58 -1.65 24.58
C VAL A 25 -12.58 -2.57 23.87
N GLU A 26 -13.86 -2.20 23.82
CA GLU A 26 -14.90 -3.00 23.14
C GLU A 26 -14.58 -3.16 21.64
N LEU A 27 -14.08 -2.09 21.00
CA LEU A 27 -13.70 -2.15 19.58
C LEU A 27 -12.54 -3.12 19.36
N ILE A 28 -11.48 -3.04 20.17
CA ILE A 28 -10.32 -3.93 20.06
C ILE A 28 -10.69 -5.37 20.33
N GLU A 29 -11.46 -5.66 21.38
CA GLU A 29 -11.93 -7.02 21.69
C GLU A 29 -12.74 -7.63 20.55
N GLY A 30 -13.67 -6.86 19.98
CA GLY A 30 -14.48 -7.28 18.85
C GLY A 30 -13.66 -7.59 17.60
N LEU A 31 -12.65 -6.76 17.29
CA LEU A 31 -11.76 -6.96 16.14
C LEU A 31 -10.79 -8.12 16.37
N LEU A 32 -10.23 -8.28 17.56
CA LEU A 32 -9.38 -9.43 17.90
C LEU A 32 -10.17 -10.74 17.74
N ALA A 33 -11.42 -10.79 18.17
CA ALA A 33 -12.27 -11.95 17.95
C ALA A 33 -12.56 -12.25 16.47
N ARG A 34 -12.65 -11.21 15.61
CA ARG A 34 -12.75 -11.40 14.15
C ARG A 34 -11.46 -11.94 13.55
N ILE A 35 -10.33 -11.40 13.97
CA ILE A 35 -9.00 -11.86 13.52
C ILE A 35 -8.83 -13.35 13.88
N ASP A 36 -9.19 -13.76 15.09
CA ASP A 36 -9.10 -15.17 15.50
C ASP A 36 -9.90 -16.13 14.62
N ARG A 37 -11.09 -15.71 14.23
CA ARG A 37 -11.94 -16.54 13.38
C ARG A 37 -11.45 -16.63 11.93
N GLY A 38 -10.80 -15.58 11.41
CA GLY A 38 -10.53 -15.48 9.98
C GLY A 38 -9.06 -15.49 9.55
N ASN A 39 -8.13 -15.10 10.44
CA ASN A 39 -6.72 -14.95 10.03
C ASN A 39 -6.06 -16.28 9.65
N GLY A 40 -6.44 -17.40 10.28
CA GLY A 40 -5.91 -18.72 9.92
C GLY A 40 -6.20 -19.11 8.46
N ARG A 41 -7.28 -18.57 7.87
CA ARG A 41 -7.63 -18.79 6.47
C ARG A 41 -6.93 -17.80 5.54
N LEU A 42 -6.84 -16.50 5.94
CA LEU A 42 -6.29 -15.44 5.08
C LEU A 42 -4.79 -15.27 5.20
N ASN A 43 -4.20 -15.62 6.34
CA ASN A 43 -2.80 -15.36 6.66
C ASN A 43 -2.39 -13.89 6.52
N ALA A 44 -3.32 -12.98 6.87
CA ALA A 44 -3.13 -11.55 6.74
C ALA A 44 -2.21 -10.95 7.81
N PHE A 45 -2.21 -11.53 9.03
CA PHE A 45 -1.33 -11.11 10.13
C PHE A 45 -0.26 -12.14 10.42
N LEU A 46 0.97 -11.68 10.66
CA LEU A 46 2.11 -12.47 11.14
C LEU A 46 2.28 -12.36 12.66
N THR A 47 1.98 -11.19 13.21
CA THR A 47 2.11 -10.91 14.66
C THR A 47 0.88 -10.16 15.13
N ILE A 48 0.31 -10.59 16.26
CA ILE A 48 -0.77 -9.90 16.97
C ILE A 48 -0.33 -9.72 18.40
N ASP A 49 -0.36 -8.47 18.91
CA ASP A 49 0.01 -8.14 20.29
C ASP A 49 -1.24 -7.71 21.06
N ARG A 50 -1.95 -8.69 21.60
CA ARG A 50 -3.23 -8.51 22.31
C ARG A 50 -3.09 -7.68 23.58
N GLU A 51 -2.07 -7.97 24.38
CA GLU A 51 -1.88 -7.30 25.67
C GLU A 51 -1.56 -5.83 25.47
N ARG A 52 -0.66 -5.52 24.54
CA ARG A 52 -0.31 -4.15 24.17
C ARG A 52 -1.53 -3.41 23.60
N ALA A 53 -2.29 -4.03 22.69
CA ALA A 53 -3.48 -3.43 22.10
C ALA A 53 -4.55 -3.11 23.15
N LEU A 54 -4.89 -4.04 24.03
CA LEU A 54 -5.86 -3.82 25.11
C LEU A 54 -5.37 -2.80 26.15
N GLY A 55 -4.08 -2.81 26.47
CA GLY A 55 -3.46 -1.80 27.34
C GLY A 55 -3.59 -0.39 26.75
N ALA A 56 -3.25 -0.22 25.48
CA ALA A 56 -3.38 1.06 24.77
C ALA A 56 -4.85 1.50 24.62
N ALA A 57 -5.77 0.56 24.39
CA ALA A 57 -7.21 0.85 24.32
C ALA A 57 -7.76 1.40 25.65
N ARG A 58 -7.37 0.81 26.78
CA ARG A 58 -7.75 1.34 28.11
C ARG A 58 -7.25 2.76 28.33
N LEU A 59 -6.00 3.05 27.92
CA LEU A 59 -5.44 4.40 28.01
C LEU A 59 -6.20 5.39 27.10
N ALA A 60 -6.58 4.97 25.90
CA ALA A 60 -7.38 5.79 25.00
C ALA A 60 -8.77 6.12 25.58
N ASP A 61 -9.43 5.16 26.22
CA ASP A 61 -10.72 5.38 26.90
C ASP A 61 -10.57 6.36 28.09
N VAL A 62 -9.46 6.30 28.83
CA VAL A 62 -9.13 7.30 29.87
C VAL A 62 -8.92 8.69 29.26
N GLN A 63 -8.18 8.81 28.16
CA GLN A 63 -8.00 10.10 27.45
C GLN A 63 -9.34 10.68 26.99
N ARG A 64 -10.24 9.85 26.43
CA ARG A 64 -11.59 10.27 26.03
C ARG A 64 -12.44 10.73 27.22
N SER A 65 -12.36 10.06 28.33
CA SER A 65 -13.09 10.46 29.55
C SER A 65 -12.65 11.82 30.08
N ARG A 66 -11.35 12.15 29.90
CA ARG A 66 -10.74 13.43 30.31
C ARG A 66 -10.88 14.54 29.29
N GLY A 67 -11.42 14.27 28.10
CA GLY A 67 -11.56 15.26 27.03
C GLY A 67 -10.23 15.63 26.34
N THR A 68 -9.18 14.80 26.45
CA THR A 68 -7.86 15.01 25.84
C THR A 68 -7.65 14.17 24.58
N ALA A 69 -8.67 13.44 24.13
CA ALA A 69 -8.60 12.56 22.96
C ALA A 69 -8.74 13.33 21.65
N GLY A 70 -7.90 12.99 20.67
CA GLY A 70 -8.06 13.41 19.29
C GLY A 70 -8.96 12.45 18.47
N PRO A 71 -9.19 12.76 17.18
CA PRO A 71 -10.07 11.96 16.32
C PRO A 71 -9.63 10.50 16.18
N LEU A 72 -8.33 10.23 16.12
CA LEU A 72 -7.77 8.89 15.96
C LEU A 72 -7.48 8.15 17.28
N THR A 73 -7.68 8.81 18.43
CA THR A 73 -7.42 8.19 19.74
C THR A 73 -8.29 6.94 19.93
N GLY A 74 -7.65 5.79 20.15
CA GLY A 74 -8.32 4.51 20.38
C GLY A 74 -8.75 3.77 19.10
N ILE A 75 -8.47 4.30 17.92
CA ILE A 75 -8.72 3.62 16.64
C ILE A 75 -7.65 2.56 16.39
N PRO A 76 -8.02 1.29 16.07
CA PRO A 76 -7.11 0.21 15.75
C PRO A 76 -6.37 0.41 14.43
N ILE A 77 -5.10 0.03 14.39
CA ILE A 77 -4.28 0.03 13.18
C ILE A 77 -3.40 -1.22 13.11
N ALA A 78 -3.06 -1.67 11.90
CA ALA A 78 -2.04 -2.68 11.64
C ALA A 78 -0.91 -2.09 10.78
N HIS A 79 0.34 -2.54 11.01
CA HIS A 79 1.48 -2.09 10.22
C HIS A 79 2.03 -3.23 9.35
N LYS A 80 2.30 -2.94 8.07
CA LYS A 80 3.01 -3.86 7.18
C LYS A 80 4.35 -4.26 7.81
N ASP A 81 4.72 -5.52 7.70
CA ASP A 81 5.83 -6.09 8.43
C ASP A 81 7.24 -5.67 7.96
N VAL A 82 7.33 -4.75 7.01
CA VAL A 82 8.55 -4.03 6.61
C VAL A 82 8.78 -2.77 7.46
N ILE A 83 7.75 -2.31 8.18
CA ILE A 83 7.77 -1.07 8.97
C ILE A 83 8.19 -1.42 10.39
N MET A 84 9.37 -0.94 10.81
CA MET A 84 9.91 -1.19 12.14
C MET A 84 8.98 -0.66 13.23
N THR A 85 8.72 -1.52 14.21
CA THR A 85 7.81 -1.22 15.33
C THR A 85 8.49 -1.73 16.59
N GLU A 86 8.93 -0.82 17.43
CA GLU A 86 9.73 -1.11 18.61
C GLU A 86 9.14 -2.21 19.50
N GLY A 87 9.97 -3.18 19.85
CA GLY A 87 9.61 -4.31 20.69
C GLY A 87 8.82 -5.41 19.99
N LEU A 88 8.46 -5.25 18.68
CA LEU A 88 7.77 -6.27 17.91
C LEU A 88 8.66 -6.89 16.84
N LYS A 89 8.35 -8.13 16.46
CA LYS A 89 8.95 -8.76 15.28
C LYS A 89 8.71 -7.89 14.06
N THR A 90 9.76 -7.72 13.24
CA THR A 90 9.72 -7.08 11.94
C THR A 90 10.50 -7.96 10.97
N THR A 91 9.80 -8.90 10.34
CA THR A 91 10.40 -10.00 9.61
C THR A 91 10.56 -9.74 8.11
N CYS A 92 9.85 -8.72 7.58
CA CYS A 92 9.77 -8.46 6.14
C CYS A 92 9.26 -9.65 5.31
N GLY A 93 8.47 -10.54 5.92
CA GLY A 93 8.01 -11.78 5.26
C GLY A 93 9.14 -12.77 4.94
N SER A 94 10.31 -12.67 5.59
CA SER A 94 11.56 -13.38 5.26
C SER A 94 12.07 -14.23 6.41
N ARG A 95 12.64 -15.41 6.07
CA ARG A 95 13.42 -16.20 7.01
C ARG A 95 14.64 -15.43 7.52
N MET A 96 15.20 -14.55 6.70
CA MET A 96 16.36 -13.73 7.07
C MET A 96 16.13 -12.95 8.38
N LEU A 97 14.90 -12.45 8.60
CA LEU A 97 14.53 -11.65 9.76
C LEU A 97 13.47 -12.31 10.66
N GLU A 98 13.22 -13.60 10.53
CA GLU A 98 12.16 -14.34 11.25
C GLU A 98 12.11 -14.08 12.76
N LYS A 99 13.29 -13.89 13.37
CA LYS A 99 13.45 -13.68 14.82
C LYS A 99 13.81 -12.23 15.20
N PHE A 100 13.88 -11.34 14.20
CA PHE A 100 14.31 -9.96 14.45
C PHE A 100 13.22 -9.15 15.15
N ILE A 101 13.57 -8.58 16.30
CA ILE A 101 12.73 -7.64 17.06
C ILE A 101 13.25 -6.24 16.79
N ALA A 102 12.38 -5.34 16.35
CA ALA A 102 12.75 -3.98 16.02
C ALA A 102 13.19 -3.20 17.27
N PRO A 103 14.39 -2.58 17.26
CA PRO A 103 14.91 -1.84 18.43
C PRO A 103 14.38 -0.40 18.50
N TYR A 104 13.67 0.08 17.49
CA TYR A 104 13.03 1.40 17.43
C TYR A 104 11.86 1.38 16.45
N SER A 105 11.01 2.39 16.52
CA SER A 105 9.87 2.55 15.61
C SER A 105 10.22 3.41 14.41
N ALA A 106 9.57 3.12 13.27
CA ALA A 106 9.57 3.99 12.10
C ALA A 106 8.84 5.31 12.39
N PHE A 107 9.24 6.39 11.73
CA PHE A 107 8.61 7.70 11.89
C PHE A 107 7.08 7.63 11.70
N VAL A 108 6.62 6.93 10.68
CA VAL A 108 5.18 6.79 10.42
C VAL A 108 4.44 6.08 11.56
N VAL A 109 5.08 5.15 12.26
CA VAL A 109 4.54 4.49 13.46
C VAL A 109 4.49 5.48 14.63
N GLU A 110 5.55 6.26 14.83
CA GLU A 110 5.62 7.30 15.87
C GLU A 110 4.49 8.33 15.70
N GLN A 111 4.26 8.80 14.46
CA GLN A 111 3.22 9.79 14.17
C GLN A 111 1.79 9.24 14.44
N LEU A 112 1.51 8.02 13.98
CA LEU A 112 0.21 7.40 14.17
C LEU A 112 -0.05 7.05 15.65
N ALA A 113 0.98 6.62 16.37
CA ALA A 113 0.91 6.41 17.82
C ALA A 113 0.69 7.73 18.58
N ALA A 114 1.37 8.83 18.18
CA ALA A 114 1.16 10.16 18.74
C ALA A 114 -0.25 10.69 18.50
N ALA A 115 -0.88 10.31 17.38
CA ALA A 115 -2.29 10.59 17.11
C ALA A 115 -3.25 9.74 17.97
N GLY A 116 -2.73 8.82 18.79
CA GLY A 116 -3.49 7.99 19.73
C GLY A 116 -4.03 6.70 19.13
N MET A 117 -3.54 6.27 17.96
CA MET A 117 -3.96 4.99 17.36
C MET A 117 -3.43 3.78 18.16
N VAL A 118 -4.20 2.70 18.13
CA VAL A 118 -3.91 1.46 18.86
C VAL A 118 -3.38 0.40 17.90
N LEU A 119 -2.10 0.06 18.04
CA LEU A 119 -1.49 -1.01 17.23
C LEU A 119 -2.06 -2.37 17.62
N VAL A 120 -2.60 -3.12 16.64
CA VAL A 120 -3.10 -4.49 16.80
C VAL A 120 -2.04 -5.52 16.45
N GLY A 121 -1.23 -5.25 15.41
CA GLY A 121 -0.21 -6.21 14.97
C GLY A 121 0.45 -5.85 13.65
N LYS A 122 1.22 -6.84 13.13
CA LYS A 122 2.01 -6.73 11.90
C LYS A 122 1.41 -7.60 10.81
N THR A 123 1.19 -7.02 9.62
CA THR A 123 0.58 -7.70 8.48
C THR A 123 1.60 -8.37 7.58
N ASN A 124 1.23 -9.52 7.03
CA ASN A 124 2.01 -10.29 6.09
C ASN A 124 2.24 -9.53 4.77
N MET A 125 3.30 -9.90 4.05
CA MET A 125 3.75 -9.19 2.86
C MET A 125 4.60 -10.09 1.96
N ASP A 126 4.78 -9.73 0.70
CA ASP A 126 5.85 -10.31 -0.13
C ASP A 126 7.21 -10.06 0.51
N GLU A 127 8.11 -11.03 0.42
CA GLU A 127 9.42 -10.99 1.04
C GLU A 127 10.20 -9.72 0.65
N PHE A 128 10.66 -8.93 1.64
CA PHE A 128 11.33 -7.63 1.47
C PHE A 128 10.63 -6.67 0.51
N ALA A 129 9.28 -6.71 0.47
CA ALA A 129 8.44 -5.93 -0.43
C ALA A 129 8.67 -6.23 -1.93
N MET A 130 9.26 -7.37 -2.28
CA MET A 130 9.57 -7.80 -3.64
C MET A 130 8.56 -8.81 -4.16
N GLY A 131 7.47 -8.31 -4.73
CA GLY A 131 6.40 -9.13 -5.32
C GLY A 131 5.15 -8.30 -5.57
N SER A 132 4.17 -8.91 -6.25
CA SER A 132 2.91 -8.28 -6.65
C SER A 132 1.69 -9.15 -6.34
N SER A 133 1.88 -10.29 -5.63
CA SER A 133 0.79 -11.23 -5.34
C SER A 133 0.68 -11.64 -3.88
N ASN A 134 1.73 -11.42 -3.09
CA ASN A 134 1.92 -11.87 -1.71
C ASN A 134 1.95 -13.41 -1.59
N GLU A 135 2.54 -14.06 -2.58
CA GLU A 135 2.73 -15.51 -2.59
C GLU A 135 4.10 -15.95 -2.05
N ASN A 136 5.10 -15.08 -2.07
CA ASN A 136 6.50 -15.42 -1.78
C ASN A 136 6.93 -15.18 -0.33
N SER A 137 6.00 -14.84 0.57
CA SER A 137 6.29 -14.75 2.00
C SER A 137 6.80 -16.08 2.56
N PHE A 138 7.86 -16.03 3.37
CA PHE A 138 8.35 -17.19 4.11
C PHE A 138 7.28 -17.83 5.01
N PHE A 139 6.32 -17.04 5.46
CA PHE A 139 5.21 -17.47 6.31
C PHE A 139 3.99 -17.96 5.52
N GLY A 140 4.12 -18.13 4.22
CA GLY A 140 3.06 -18.55 3.31
C GLY A 140 2.26 -17.39 2.69
N PRO A 141 1.45 -17.69 1.67
CA PRO A 141 0.71 -16.68 0.90
C PRO A 141 -0.39 -16.01 1.71
N VAL A 142 -0.69 -14.77 1.35
CA VAL A 142 -1.93 -14.11 1.76
C VAL A 142 -3.02 -14.43 0.75
N ARG A 143 -4.16 -14.85 1.25
CA ARG A 143 -5.32 -15.21 0.43
C ARG A 143 -6.29 -14.04 0.30
N ASN A 144 -6.96 -13.97 -0.85
CA ASN A 144 -7.94 -12.93 -1.10
C ASN A 144 -9.20 -13.15 -0.25
N PRO A 145 -9.68 -12.13 0.49
CA PRO A 145 -10.90 -12.26 1.30
C PRO A 145 -12.17 -12.54 0.49
N TRP A 146 -12.21 -12.15 -0.79
CA TRP A 146 -13.36 -12.43 -1.67
C TRP A 146 -13.41 -13.87 -2.15
N ASN A 147 -12.25 -14.49 -2.33
CA ASN A 147 -12.12 -15.90 -2.66
C ASN A 147 -10.70 -16.39 -2.30
N ALA A 148 -10.61 -17.31 -1.35
CA ALA A 148 -9.33 -17.79 -0.80
C ALA A 148 -8.44 -18.56 -1.81
N ASP A 149 -8.94 -18.91 -2.99
CA ASP A 149 -8.15 -19.53 -4.07
C ASP A 149 -7.37 -18.52 -4.89
N PHE A 150 -7.59 -17.22 -4.65
CA PHE A 150 -7.01 -16.11 -5.41
C PHE A 150 -6.03 -15.30 -4.56
N VAL A 151 -5.13 -14.59 -5.25
CA VAL A 151 -4.14 -13.71 -4.62
C VAL A 151 -4.78 -12.45 -4.04
N ALA A 152 -4.29 -11.97 -2.92
CA ALA A 152 -4.71 -10.69 -2.33
C ALA A 152 -4.07 -9.48 -3.02
N GLY A 153 -3.06 -9.74 -3.88
CA GLY A 153 -2.16 -8.72 -4.38
C GLY A 153 -1.01 -8.43 -3.41
N GLY A 154 0.00 -7.72 -3.89
CA GLY A 154 1.22 -7.45 -3.12
C GLY A 154 1.95 -6.17 -3.55
N SER A 155 2.96 -5.84 -2.80
CA SER A 155 3.55 -6.58 -1.66
C SER A 155 2.85 -6.34 -0.31
N SER A 156 1.86 -5.43 -0.20
CA SER A 156 1.12 -5.16 1.05
C SER A 156 -0.20 -5.96 1.13
N GLY A 157 -0.18 -7.23 0.69
CA GLY A 157 -1.39 -8.07 0.59
C GLY A 157 -2.06 -8.31 1.94
N GLY A 158 -1.27 -8.53 3.00
CA GLY A 158 -1.81 -8.69 4.35
C GLY A 158 -2.56 -7.46 4.85
N SER A 159 -2.06 -6.24 4.56
CA SER A 159 -2.72 -4.98 4.92
C SER A 159 -4.05 -4.81 4.17
N ALA A 160 -4.05 -5.04 2.85
CA ALA A 160 -5.26 -4.95 2.03
C ALA A 160 -6.31 -6.00 2.45
N ALA A 161 -5.89 -7.25 2.66
CA ALA A 161 -6.76 -8.33 3.11
C ALA A 161 -7.35 -8.06 4.51
N ALA A 162 -6.57 -7.50 5.44
CA ALA A 162 -7.03 -7.14 6.77
C ALA A 162 -8.13 -6.07 6.73
N ILE A 163 -8.00 -5.04 5.85
CA ILE A 163 -9.05 -4.03 5.64
C ILE A 163 -10.28 -4.66 4.99
N ALA A 164 -10.12 -5.44 3.93
CA ALA A 164 -11.24 -6.07 3.21
C ALA A 164 -12.05 -7.00 4.12
N ALA A 165 -11.39 -7.82 4.93
CA ALA A 165 -12.03 -8.71 5.91
C ALA A 165 -12.57 -7.98 7.15
N ARG A 166 -12.39 -6.65 7.23
CA ARG A 166 -12.78 -5.85 8.40
C ARG A 166 -12.13 -6.37 9.70
N PHE A 167 -10.87 -6.77 9.63
CA PHE A 167 -10.06 -7.12 10.80
C PHE A 167 -9.54 -5.89 11.52
N VAL A 168 -9.26 -4.81 10.77
CA VAL A 168 -8.92 -3.49 11.27
C VAL A 168 -9.49 -2.41 10.34
N PRO A 169 -9.81 -1.21 10.84
CA PRO A 169 -10.29 -0.11 10.01
C PRO A 169 -9.16 0.64 9.27
N ALA A 170 -7.92 0.46 9.71
CA ALA A 170 -6.74 1.16 9.21
C ALA A 170 -5.54 0.23 9.10
N ALA A 171 -4.75 0.38 8.03
CA ALA A 171 -3.46 -0.28 7.91
C ALA A 171 -2.45 0.60 7.16
N THR A 172 -1.16 0.42 7.46
CA THR A 172 -0.08 1.01 6.68
C THR A 172 0.44 0.03 5.65
N GLY A 173 1.03 0.54 4.58
CA GLY A 173 1.75 -0.23 3.58
C GLY A 173 2.95 0.53 3.05
N THR A 174 3.64 -0.08 2.08
CA THR A 174 4.68 0.57 1.28
C THR A 174 4.41 0.32 -0.20
N ASP A 175 4.74 1.29 -1.04
CA ASP A 175 4.50 1.25 -2.48
C ASP A 175 5.78 1.65 -3.21
N THR A 176 6.43 0.68 -3.83
CA THR A 176 7.67 0.84 -4.58
C THR A 176 7.44 0.75 -6.09
N GLY A 177 6.46 -0.06 -6.50
CA GLY A 177 6.03 -0.24 -7.90
C GLY A 177 4.51 -0.40 -8.06
N GLY A 178 3.74 -0.23 -6.96
CA GLY A 178 2.31 -0.47 -6.92
C GLY A 178 1.82 -1.16 -5.65
N SER A 179 2.74 -1.42 -4.71
CA SER A 179 2.51 -2.35 -3.58
C SER A 179 1.53 -1.86 -2.49
N ILE A 180 0.89 -0.72 -2.66
CA ILE A 180 -0.33 -0.29 -1.95
C ILE A 180 -1.52 -0.36 -2.90
N ARG A 181 -1.39 0.25 -4.07
CA ARG A 181 -2.49 0.44 -5.02
C ARG A 181 -2.97 -0.86 -5.62
N GLN A 182 -2.06 -1.73 -6.03
CA GLN A 182 -2.39 -3.02 -6.65
C GLN A 182 -3.12 -3.96 -5.67
N PRO A 183 -2.61 -4.24 -4.43
CA PRO A 183 -3.37 -5.04 -3.49
C PRO A 183 -4.68 -4.36 -3.04
N ALA A 184 -4.76 -3.03 -2.99
CA ALA A 184 -6.03 -2.32 -2.76
C ALA A 184 -7.06 -2.63 -3.87
N ALA A 185 -6.63 -2.62 -5.14
CA ALA A 185 -7.48 -2.98 -6.28
C ALA A 185 -7.99 -4.42 -6.20
N LEU A 186 -7.08 -5.39 -5.98
CA LEU A 186 -7.42 -6.80 -5.99
C LEU A 186 -8.22 -7.25 -4.75
N SER A 187 -8.13 -6.52 -3.66
CA SER A 187 -8.87 -6.79 -2.41
C SER A 187 -10.10 -5.91 -2.22
N GLY A 188 -10.38 -4.94 -3.11
CA GLY A 188 -11.57 -4.10 -3.08
C GLY A 188 -11.60 -3.07 -1.95
N VAL A 189 -10.45 -2.46 -1.66
CA VAL A 189 -10.29 -1.42 -0.61
C VAL A 189 -9.65 -0.16 -1.17
N CYS A 190 -9.56 0.89 -0.37
CA CYS A 190 -8.85 2.12 -0.70
C CYS A 190 -7.40 2.04 -0.27
N GLY A 191 -6.48 2.48 -1.13
CA GLY A 191 -5.07 2.60 -0.79
C GLY A 191 -4.41 3.77 -1.50
N ILE A 192 -3.69 4.62 -0.76
CA ILE A 192 -3.00 5.79 -1.29
C ILE A 192 -1.50 5.71 -1.04
N LYS A 193 -0.74 5.93 -2.11
CA LYS A 193 0.68 6.27 -2.10
C LYS A 193 0.79 7.79 -2.23
N PRO A 194 1.31 8.51 -1.22
CA PRO A 194 1.54 9.95 -1.34
C PRO A 194 2.70 10.28 -2.29
N THR A 195 2.96 11.55 -2.51
CA THR A 195 4.18 12.04 -3.14
C THR A 195 5.41 11.52 -2.40
N TYR A 196 6.43 11.09 -3.13
CA TYR A 196 7.69 10.64 -2.56
C TYR A 196 8.30 11.73 -1.65
N GLY A 197 8.64 11.34 -0.42
CA GLY A 197 9.22 12.24 0.58
C GLY A 197 8.20 12.99 1.45
N VAL A 198 6.89 12.93 1.17
CA VAL A 198 5.84 13.49 2.05
C VAL A 198 5.77 12.72 3.38
N CYS A 199 5.99 11.42 3.33
CA CYS A 199 6.13 10.57 4.53
C CYS A 199 7.57 10.08 4.61
N SER A 200 8.18 10.18 5.80
CA SER A 200 9.54 9.70 6.04
C SER A 200 9.67 8.19 5.84
N ARG A 201 10.80 7.77 5.27
CA ARG A 201 11.22 6.36 5.15
C ARG A 201 12.03 5.86 6.35
N TYR A 202 12.32 6.72 7.35
CA TYR A 202 13.04 6.31 8.54
C TYR A 202 12.32 5.14 9.24
N GLY A 203 13.05 4.05 9.45
CA GLY A 203 12.53 2.82 10.04
C GLY A 203 11.77 1.91 9.06
N LEU A 204 11.77 2.20 7.76
CA LEU A 204 11.38 1.23 6.74
C LEU A 204 12.60 0.37 6.37
N VAL A 205 12.43 -0.95 6.33
CA VAL A 205 13.46 -1.83 5.76
C VAL A 205 13.46 -1.63 4.24
N ALA A 206 14.56 -1.08 3.72
CA ALA A 206 14.62 -0.59 2.35
C ALA A 206 14.63 -1.72 1.31
N PHE A 207 13.75 -1.59 0.30
CA PHE A 207 13.83 -2.32 -0.95
C PHE A 207 14.57 -1.48 -2.01
N ALA A 208 13.95 -0.41 -2.50
CA ALA A 208 14.52 0.50 -3.49
C ALA A 208 14.39 1.94 -2.99
N SER A 209 15.49 2.49 -2.47
CA SER A 209 15.51 3.74 -1.70
C SER A 209 14.98 4.95 -2.46
N SER A 210 15.11 4.99 -3.80
CA SER A 210 14.60 6.10 -4.62
C SER A 210 13.12 5.95 -5.02
N LEU A 211 12.45 4.87 -4.58
CA LEU A 211 11.08 4.53 -4.96
C LEU A 211 10.18 4.22 -3.76
N ASP A 212 10.72 3.65 -2.69
CA ASP A 212 9.97 3.22 -1.51
C ASP A 212 9.20 4.39 -0.91
N THR A 213 7.87 4.24 -0.83
CA THR A 213 6.98 5.27 -0.28
C THR A 213 6.01 4.61 0.70
N PRO A 214 5.98 5.02 1.98
CA PRO A 214 4.96 4.56 2.91
C PRO A 214 3.63 5.24 2.61
N GLY A 215 2.53 4.51 2.83
CA GLY A 215 1.18 5.02 2.65
C GLY A 215 0.17 4.21 3.45
N VAL A 216 -1.11 4.40 3.18
CA VAL A 216 -2.19 3.88 4.01
C VAL A 216 -3.27 3.16 3.22
N PHE A 217 -3.96 2.27 3.92
CA PHE A 217 -5.19 1.62 3.49
C PHE A 217 -6.34 1.99 4.43
N GLY A 218 -7.52 2.14 3.85
CA GLY A 218 -8.79 2.34 4.55
C GLY A 218 -9.95 1.77 3.76
N GLN A 219 -11.16 1.82 4.32
CA GLN A 219 -12.37 1.43 3.60
C GLN A 219 -12.81 2.54 2.64
N THR A 220 -12.57 3.79 3.00
CA THR A 220 -13.00 4.98 2.25
C THR A 220 -11.83 5.92 1.95
N ALA A 221 -12.02 6.82 1.00
CA ALA A 221 -11.09 7.92 0.74
C ALA A 221 -10.96 8.85 1.96
N ALA A 222 -12.05 9.07 2.69
CA ALA A 222 -12.06 9.87 3.91
C ALA A 222 -11.20 9.22 5.02
N ASP A 223 -11.26 7.89 5.18
CA ASP A 223 -10.38 7.16 6.10
C ASP A 223 -8.90 7.36 5.73
N CYS A 224 -8.58 7.20 4.43
CA CYS A 224 -7.22 7.42 3.93
C CYS A 224 -6.74 8.85 4.14
N ALA A 225 -7.61 9.85 3.97
CA ALA A 225 -7.28 11.26 4.19
C ALA A 225 -6.93 11.53 5.65
N MET A 226 -7.74 11.04 6.59
CA MET A 226 -7.51 11.19 8.02
C MET A 226 -6.20 10.51 8.46
N LEU A 227 -5.92 9.32 7.94
CA LEU A 227 -4.70 8.57 8.23
C LEU A 227 -3.46 9.27 7.66
N LEU A 228 -3.52 9.73 6.41
CA LEU A 228 -2.40 10.42 5.76
C LEU A 228 -2.08 11.75 6.46
N THR A 229 -3.11 12.52 6.87
CA THR A 229 -2.95 13.74 7.66
C THR A 229 -2.17 13.49 8.96
N ALA A 230 -2.46 12.39 9.63
CA ALA A 230 -1.76 12.02 10.86
C ALA A 230 -0.33 11.51 10.61
N MET A 231 -0.10 10.79 9.51
CA MET A 231 1.15 10.08 9.21
C MET A 231 2.21 10.98 8.56
N ALA A 232 1.80 11.96 7.74
CA ALA A 232 2.69 12.81 6.97
C ALA A 232 3.45 13.83 7.85
N GLY A 233 4.66 14.21 7.43
CA GLY A 233 5.45 15.24 8.07
C GLY A 233 6.94 15.11 7.81
N HIS A 234 7.67 16.19 8.08
CA HIS A 234 9.13 16.23 7.93
C HIS A 234 9.84 15.44 9.05
N ASP A 235 10.86 14.71 8.66
CA ASP A 235 11.74 13.97 9.57
C ASP A 235 13.22 14.15 9.16
N ALA A 236 13.98 14.84 9.97
CA ALA A 236 15.40 15.11 9.73
C ALA A 236 16.27 13.84 9.69
N ARG A 237 15.77 12.68 10.13
CA ARG A 237 16.46 11.38 10.06
C ARG A 237 16.42 10.75 8.68
N ASP A 238 15.55 11.22 7.79
CA ASP A 238 15.46 10.80 6.39
C ASP A 238 15.81 11.96 5.46
N SER A 239 16.96 11.88 4.79
CA SER A 239 17.44 12.91 3.86
C SER A 239 16.52 13.17 2.66
N THR A 240 15.56 12.29 2.40
CA THR A 240 14.56 12.44 1.34
C THR A 240 13.22 12.98 1.84
N SER A 241 13.06 13.13 3.16
CA SER A 241 11.86 13.72 3.75
C SER A 241 11.81 15.21 3.43
N LEU A 242 10.68 15.62 2.85
CA LEU A 242 10.51 17.01 2.40
C LEU A 242 10.14 17.91 3.58
N ASP A 243 10.87 19.00 3.74
CA ASP A 243 10.54 20.04 4.72
C ASP A 243 9.43 20.93 4.15
N ARG A 244 8.19 20.55 4.46
CA ARG A 244 6.97 21.24 4.03
C ARG A 244 6.03 21.42 5.22
N PRO A 245 5.20 22.48 5.21
CA PRO A 245 4.13 22.61 6.18
C PRO A 245 3.23 21.36 6.19
N ARG A 246 2.79 20.94 7.37
CA ARG A 246 1.80 19.88 7.49
C ARG A 246 0.53 20.27 6.78
N GLU A 247 -0.03 19.35 6.01
CA GLU A 247 -1.22 19.56 5.21
C GLU A 247 -2.38 18.74 5.80
N ASP A 248 -3.55 19.34 5.88
CA ASP A 248 -4.78 18.61 6.16
C ASP A 248 -5.31 18.05 4.83
N TYR A 249 -5.11 16.77 4.62
CA TYR A 249 -5.58 16.08 3.40
C TYR A 249 -7.09 15.82 3.42
N ALA A 250 -7.77 16.02 4.54
CA ALA A 250 -9.23 15.89 4.66
C ALA A 250 -9.98 17.22 4.45
N ARG A 251 -9.28 18.36 4.28
CA ARG A 251 -9.86 19.71 4.22
C ARG A 251 -11.03 19.89 3.25
N ASP A 252 -11.03 19.16 2.14
CA ASP A 252 -12.04 19.28 1.08
C ASP A 252 -13.13 18.20 1.17
N ILE A 253 -12.98 17.22 2.07
CA ILE A 253 -13.89 16.07 2.20
C ILE A 253 -15.23 16.49 2.77
N ASP A 254 -15.23 17.36 3.78
CA ASP A 254 -16.43 17.85 4.47
C ASP A 254 -17.06 19.08 3.79
N ALA A 255 -16.50 19.54 2.65
CA ALA A 255 -17.06 20.63 1.91
C ALA A 255 -18.50 20.33 1.43
N ALA A 256 -19.36 21.36 1.45
CA ALA A 256 -20.75 21.22 1.09
C ALA A 256 -20.95 20.54 -0.27
N VAL A 257 -21.83 19.55 -0.32
CA VAL A 257 -22.11 18.80 -1.54
C VAL A 257 -22.99 19.66 -2.44
N THR A 258 -22.49 19.99 -3.63
CA THR A 258 -23.24 20.63 -4.71
C THR A 258 -23.75 19.59 -5.70
N SER A 259 -24.62 19.98 -6.64
CA SER A 259 -25.10 19.09 -7.70
C SER A 259 -23.97 18.62 -8.64
N LYS A 260 -22.89 19.38 -8.75
CA LYS A 260 -21.70 19.07 -9.58
C LYS A 260 -20.42 19.34 -8.74
N PRO A 261 -20.12 18.47 -7.76
CA PRO A 261 -19.04 18.72 -6.81
C PRO A 261 -17.63 18.66 -7.43
N LEU A 262 -17.51 18.14 -8.67
CA LEU A 262 -16.26 18.08 -9.42
C LEU A 262 -16.28 19.01 -10.66
N ALA A 263 -17.14 20.04 -10.65
CA ALA A 263 -17.20 21.01 -11.76
C ALA A 263 -15.84 21.68 -11.96
N GLY A 264 -15.35 21.68 -13.22
CA GLY A 264 -14.07 22.26 -13.60
C GLY A 264 -12.86 21.32 -13.40
N LEU A 265 -13.01 20.16 -12.78
CA LEU A 265 -11.95 19.15 -12.69
C LEU A 265 -11.69 18.52 -14.06
N ARG A 266 -10.46 18.61 -14.54
CA ARG A 266 -10.03 18.03 -15.81
C ARG A 266 -9.36 16.68 -15.55
N ILE A 267 -9.92 15.61 -16.12
CA ILE A 267 -9.44 14.24 -15.98
C ILE A 267 -8.75 13.82 -17.28
N GLY A 268 -7.43 13.60 -17.20
CA GLY A 268 -6.62 13.08 -18.31
C GLY A 268 -6.84 11.58 -18.50
N LEU A 269 -7.08 11.18 -19.73
CA LEU A 269 -7.22 9.79 -20.16
C LEU A 269 -6.04 9.46 -21.08
N PRO A 270 -5.01 8.75 -20.59
CA PRO A 270 -3.89 8.36 -21.44
C PRO A 270 -4.34 7.35 -22.48
N ARG A 271 -4.11 7.66 -23.76
CA ARG A 271 -4.41 6.72 -24.85
C ARG A 271 -3.65 5.40 -24.73
N GLU A 272 -2.49 5.44 -24.10
CA GLU A 272 -1.63 4.28 -23.86
C GLU A 272 -2.19 3.32 -22.78
N TYR A 273 -3.19 3.75 -21.98
CA TYR A 273 -3.90 2.89 -21.02
C TYR A 273 -5.06 2.12 -21.65
N ALA A 274 -5.46 2.46 -22.88
CA ALA A 274 -6.54 1.82 -23.64
C ALA A 274 -6.02 0.71 -24.57
N GLY A 275 -4.85 0.11 -24.30
CA GLY A 275 -4.19 -0.87 -25.17
C GLY A 275 -4.63 -2.32 -24.94
N GLU A 276 -4.07 -3.21 -25.79
CA GLU A 276 -4.21 -4.66 -25.65
C GLU A 276 -3.65 -5.13 -24.29
N GLY A 277 -4.29 -6.11 -23.66
CA GLY A 277 -3.86 -6.73 -22.40
C GLY A 277 -4.69 -6.33 -21.18
N THR A 278 -5.62 -5.37 -21.29
CA THR A 278 -6.60 -5.07 -20.24
C THR A 278 -7.83 -5.97 -20.39
N ASP A 279 -8.22 -6.64 -19.31
CA ASP A 279 -9.44 -7.47 -19.27
C ASP A 279 -10.69 -6.61 -19.59
N VAL A 280 -11.61 -7.19 -20.35
CA VAL A 280 -12.86 -6.53 -20.78
C VAL A 280 -13.70 -6.08 -19.56
N ALA A 281 -13.73 -6.87 -18.48
CA ALA A 281 -14.43 -6.50 -17.26
C ALA A 281 -13.79 -5.27 -16.61
N VAL A 282 -12.46 -5.17 -16.61
CA VAL A 282 -11.72 -4.01 -16.10
C VAL A 282 -12.02 -2.77 -16.96
N ALA A 283 -11.89 -2.87 -18.28
CA ALA A 283 -12.17 -1.77 -19.19
C ALA A 283 -13.60 -1.22 -19.02
N ARG A 284 -14.60 -2.12 -18.90
CA ARG A 284 -16.01 -1.76 -18.66
C ARG A 284 -16.20 -1.06 -17.31
N ALA A 285 -15.57 -1.54 -16.23
CA ALA A 285 -15.67 -0.94 -14.91
C ALA A 285 -15.07 0.48 -14.90
N ILE A 286 -13.92 0.68 -15.56
CA ILE A 286 -13.28 1.99 -15.70
C ILE A 286 -14.19 2.97 -16.47
N GLU A 287 -14.76 2.56 -17.61
CA GLU A 287 -15.65 3.45 -18.39
C GLU A 287 -16.92 3.81 -17.59
N THR A 288 -17.49 2.85 -16.85
CA THR A 288 -18.62 3.11 -15.94
C THR A 288 -18.24 4.15 -14.86
N ALA A 289 -17.05 4.02 -14.27
CA ALA A 289 -16.57 4.99 -13.29
C ALA A 289 -16.36 6.38 -13.91
N LEU A 290 -15.79 6.46 -15.11
CA LEU A 290 -15.62 7.73 -15.84
C LEU A 290 -16.94 8.41 -16.14
N ALA A 291 -17.99 7.65 -16.46
CA ALA A 291 -19.34 8.19 -16.64
C ALA A 291 -19.86 8.87 -15.36
N GLU A 292 -19.62 8.27 -14.19
CA GLU A 292 -19.97 8.89 -12.90
C GLU A 292 -19.16 10.16 -12.61
N PHE A 293 -17.85 10.19 -12.91
CA PHE A 293 -17.04 11.41 -12.77
C PHE A 293 -17.57 12.54 -13.67
N ARG A 294 -17.96 12.23 -14.90
CA ARG A 294 -18.60 13.21 -15.83
C ARG A 294 -19.95 13.70 -15.25
N ARG A 295 -20.75 12.81 -14.68
CA ARG A 295 -22.03 13.16 -14.03
C ARG A 295 -21.81 14.08 -12.82
N LEU A 296 -20.72 13.89 -12.08
CA LEU A 296 -20.30 14.76 -10.96
C LEU A 296 -19.75 16.12 -11.45
N GLY A 297 -19.59 16.34 -12.75
CA GLY A 297 -19.19 17.60 -13.37
C GLY A 297 -17.75 17.68 -13.84
N ALA A 298 -16.97 16.60 -13.74
CA ALA A 298 -15.63 16.56 -14.28
C ALA A 298 -15.65 16.51 -15.82
N VAL A 299 -14.57 17.02 -16.44
CA VAL A 299 -14.37 17.02 -17.90
C VAL A 299 -13.22 16.06 -18.21
N THR A 300 -13.43 15.15 -19.18
CA THR A 300 -12.37 14.26 -19.65
C THR A 300 -11.57 14.88 -20.79
N VAL A 301 -10.24 14.71 -20.78
CA VAL A 301 -9.29 15.24 -21.75
C VAL A 301 -8.37 14.10 -22.19
N ASP A 302 -8.20 13.91 -23.49
CA ASP A 302 -7.21 12.95 -24.00
C ASP A 302 -5.80 13.46 -23.76
N VAL A 303 -4.96 12.61 -23.19
CA VAL A 303 -3.54 12.89 -22.96
C VAL A 303 -2.68 11.76 -23.53
N SER A 304 -1.39 12.02 -23.70
CA SER A 304 -0.45 11.02 -24.20
C SER A 304 0.75 10.90 -23.28
N LEU A 305 1.13 9.66 -22.99
CA LEU A 305 2.29 9.28 -22.17
C LEU A 305 3.21 8.36 -23.00
N PRO A 306 3.86 8.88 -24.07
CA PRO A 306 4.50 8.06 -25.10
C PRO A 306 5.60 7.12 -24.58
N ASN A 307 6.26 7.45 -23.45
CA ASN A 307 7.31 6.63 -22.86
C ASN A 307 6.81 5.69 -21.75
N VAL A 308 5.50 5.68 -21.42
CA VAL A 308 4.99 4.90 -20.27
C VAL A 308 5.20 3.40 -20.43
N HIS A 309 5.24 2.89 -21.68
CA HIS A 309 5.54 1.48 -21.98
C HIS A 309 6.95 1.04 -21.55
N LEU A 310 7.87 1.98 -21.31
CA LEU A 310 9.21 1.74 -20.79
C LEU A 310 9.26 1.64 -19.27
N SER A 311 8.14 1.88 -18.57
CA SER A 311 8.12 1.92 -17.09
C SER A 311 8.52 0.59 -16.47
N VAL A 312 8.00 -0.53 -16.98
CA VAL A 312 8.33 -1.87 -16.46
C VAL A 312 9.83 -2.17 -16.63
N PRO A 313 10.44 -2.12 -17.85
CA PRO A 313 11.86 -2.38 -17.98
C PRO A 313 12.75 -1.41 -17.18
N VAL A 314 12.41 -0.13 -17.10
CA VAL A 314 13.14 0.85 -16.28
C VAL A 314 13.10 0.50 -14.80
N TYR A 315 11.93 0.14 -14.28
CA TYR A 315 11.76 -0.26 -12.89
C TYR A 315 12.58 -1.51 -12.55
N TYR A 316 12.55 -2.54 -13.41
CA TYR A 316 13.27 -3.80 -13.18
C TYR A 316 14.78 -3.70 -13.43
N VAL A 317 15.29 -2.55 -13.85
CA VAL A 317 16.72 -2.19 -13.77
C VAL A 317 17.01 -1.45 -12.47
N ILE A 318 16.27 -0.38 -12.15
CA ILE A 318 16.55 0.51 -11.01
C ILE A 318 16.30 -0.22 -9.67
N ALA A 319 15.12 -0.81 -9.50
CA ALA A 319 14.74 -1.41 -8.23
C ALA A 319 15.64 -2.59 -7.82
N PRO A 320 15.99 -3.56 -8.70
CA PRO A 320 16.97 -4.59 -8.38
C PRO A 320 18.36 -4.05 -8.08
N ALA A 321 18.84 -3.04 -8.81
CA ALA A 321 20.12 -2.39 -8.54
C ALA A 321 20.20 -1.83 -7.12
N GLU A 322 19.18 -1.07 -6.71
CA GLU A 322 19.09 -0.53 -5.35
C GLU A 322 18.89 -1.61 -4.30
N ALA A 323 18.10 -2.66 -4.60
CA ALA A 323 17.91 -3.81 -3.74
C ALA A 323 19.21 -4.56 -3.46
N SER A 324 20.05 -4.80 -4.47
CA SER A 324 21.32 -5.50 -4.30
C SER A 324 22.23 -4.75 -3.32
N SER A 325 22.25 -3.44 -3.37
CA SER A 325 22.96 -2.58 -2.43
C SER A 325 22.32 -2.58 -1.03
N ASN A 326 21.00 -2.37 -0.95
CA ASN A 326 20.28 -2.28 0.32
C ASN A 326 20.31 -3.60 1.10
N LEU A 327 20.20 -4.74 0.42
CA LEU A 327 20.16 -6.07 1.07
C LEU A 327 21.57 -6.66 1.34
N SER A 328 22.64 -5.97 0.98
CA SER A 328 24.01 -6.40 1.30
C SER A 328 24.28 -6.51 2.80
N ARG A 329 23.56 -5.72 3.61
CA ARG A 329 23.68 -5.68 5.07
C ARG A 329 23.13 -6.92 5.81
N PHE A 330 22.37 -7.77 5.12
CA PHE A 330 21.81 -8.99 5.69
C PHE A 330 22.79 -10.15 5.44
N ASP A 331 23.76 -10.28 6.31
CA ASP A 331 24.89 -11.21 6.23
C ASP A 331 24.94 -12.23 7.39
N GLY A 332 24.00 -12.12 8.35
CA GLY A 332 23.93 -12.99 9.51
C GLY A 332 24.99 -12.74 10.59
N VAL A 333 25.78 -11.64 10.48
CA VAL A 333 26.85 -11.34 11.46
C VAL A 333 26.30 -10.66 12.69
N ARG A 334 25.51 -9.58 12.54
CA ARG A 334 25.01 -8.79 13.67
C ARG A 334 23.59 -9.16 14.07
N TYR A 335 22.75 -9.53 13.10
CA TYR A 335 21.34 -9.87 13.28
C TYR A 335 20.84 -10.74 12.13
N GLY A 336 19.66 -11.29 12.31
CA GLY A 336 19.00 -12.12 11.32
C GLY A 336 19.43 -13.59 11.34
N HIS A 337 19.02 -14.32 10.31
CA HIS A 337 19.39 -15.73 10.12
C HIS A 337 20.90 -15.86 9.89
N ARG A 338 21.50 -16.89 10.49
CA ARG A 338 22.86 -17.34 10.21
C ARG A 338 22.84 -18.83 9.95
N ALA A 339 23.56 -19.29 8.95
CA ALA A 339 23.74 -20.71 8.67
C ALA A 339 24.32 -21.44 9.87
N ALA A 340 23.78 -22.61 10.16
CA ALA A 340 24.18 -23.39 11.36
C ALA A 340 25.57 -24.01 11.22
N SER A 341 26.07 -24.24 10.01
CA SER A 341 27.37 -24.83 9.72
C SER A 341 28.01 -24.21 8.49
N TYR A 342 29.29 -23.86 8.60
CA TYR A 342 30.10 -23.28 7.53
C TYR A 342 31.59 -23.61 7.74
N SER A 343 32.39 -23.62 6.66
CA SER A 343 33.82 -23.92 6.71
C SER A 343 34.70 -22.71 7.00
N ASP A 344 34.28 -21.53 6.52
CA ASP A 344 34.99 -20.27 6.62
C ASP A 344 34.01 -19.10 6.53
N LEU A 345 34.52 -17.86 6.50
CA LEU A 345 33.72 -16.65 6.50
C LEU A 345 32.92 -16.48 5.20
N ASP A 346 33.51 -16.78 4.06
CA ASP A 346 32.85 -16.67 2.75
C ASP A 346 31.71 -17.69 2.62
N ASP A 347 31.96 -18.92 3.07
CA ASP A 347 30.95 -19.98 3.11
C ASP A 347 29.81 -19.61 4.07
N MET A 348 30.13 -18.97 5.21
CA MET A 348 29.11 -18.46 6.12
C MET A 348 28.19 -17.43 5.43
N TYR A 349 28.75 -16.44 4.74
CA TYR A 349 27.95 -15.46 4.01
C TYR A 349 27.11 -16.10 2.91
N CYS A 350 27.71 -16.94 2.10
CA CYS A 350 27.03 -17.62 1.00
C CYS A 350 25.86 -18.47 1.49
N LYS A 351 26.07 -19.33 2.48
CA LYS A 351 25.04 -20.21 3.04
C LYS A 351 23.95 -19.41 3.75
N THR A 352 24.32 -18.43 4.56
CA THR A 352 23.37 -17.59 5.28
C THR A 352 22.40 -16.91 4.32
N ARG A 353 22.91 -16.29 3.27
CA ARG A 353 22.09 -15.59 2.27
C ARG A 353 21.30 -16.55 1.39
N ALA A 354 21.88 -17.70 1.03
CA ALA A 354 21.20 -18.75 0.27
C ALA A 354 20.01 -19.35 1.03
N GLU A 355 20.14 -19.56 2.35
CA GLU A 355 19.11 -20.10 3.23
C GLU A 355 18.07 -19.05 3.64
N GLY A 356 18.53 -17.81 3.88
CA GLY A 356 17.73 -16.72 4.48
C GLY A 356 16.84 -16.02 3.48
N PHE A 357 17.24 -15.89 2.21
CA PHE A 357 16.45 -15.25 1.16
C PHE A 357 15.69 -16.24 0.29
N GLY A 358 14.45 -15.89 -0.03
CA GLY A 358 13.63 -16.60 -1.01
C GLY A 358 14.09 -16.42 -2.46
N ALA A 359 13.47 -17.16 -3.37
CA ALA A 359 13.89 -17.23 -4.78
C ALA A 359 13.80 -15.88 -5.51
N GLU A 360 12.70 -15.12 -5.30
CA GLU A 360 12.50 -13.83 -5.97
C GLU A 360 13.50 -12.77 -5.49
N VAL A 361 13.76 -12.69 -4.19
CA VAL A 361 14.75 -11.77 -3.61
C VAL A 361 16.14 -12.09 -4.15
N LYS A 362 16.54 -13.38 -4.20
CA LYS A 362 17.82 -13.80 -4.78
C LYS A 362 17.94 -13.42 -6.25
N ARG A 363 16.87 -13.61 -7.04
CA ARG A 363 16.82 -13.21 -8.45
C ARG A 363 17.09 -11.72 -8.61
N ARG A 364 16.39 -10.86 -7.85
CA ARG A 364 16.57 -9.40 -7.92
C ARG A 364 17.95 -8.95 -7.45
N ILE A 365 18.51 -9.56 -6.42
CA ILE A 365 19.89 -9.28 -5.98
C ILE A 365 20.88 -9.61 -7.11
N LEU A 366 20.74 -10.75 -7.78
CA LEU A 366 21.61 -11.15 -8.88
C LEU A 366 21.51 -10.20 -10.07
N VAL A 367 20.29 -9.85 -10.50
CA VAL A 367 20.05 -8.85 -11.56
C VAL A 367 20.66 -7.51 -11.19
N GLY A 368 20.42 -7.04 -9.96
CA GLY A 368 20.95 -5.76 -9.49
C GLY A 368 22.48 -5.73 -9.44
N THR A 369 23.10 -6.79 -8.96
CA THR A 369 24.56 -6.91 -8.93
C THR A 369 25.14 -6.89 -10.34
N TYR A 370 24.51 -7.57 -11.29
CA TYR A 370 24.91 -7.55 -12.70
C TYR A 370 24.82 -6.14 -13.30
N VAL A 371 23.68 -5.47 -13.10
CA VAL A 371 23.42 -4.10 -13.60
C VAL A 371 24.41 -3.08 -13.05
N LEU A 372 24.88 -3.25 -11.82
CA LEU A 372 25.85 -2.35 -11.18
C LEU A 372 27.30 -2.73 -11.44
N SER A 373 27.58 -3.85 -12.14
CA SER A 373 28.94 -4.29 -12.39
C SER A 373 29.66 -3.44 -13.44
N HIS A 374 31.00 -3.52 -13.44
CA HIS A 374 31.85 -2.76 -14.35
C HIS A 374 31.48 -2.98 -15.82
N GLY A 375 31.35 -1.89 -16.58
CA GLY A 375 30.96 -1.93 -18.00
C GLY A 375 29.44 -1.99 -18.23
N TYR A 376 28.61 -2.32 -17.22
CA TYR A 376 27.16 -2.38 -17.35
C TYR A 376 26.42 -1.23 -16.65
N TYR A 377 27.05 -0.56 -15.69
CA TYR A 377 26.45 0.54 -14.94
C TYR A 377 25.90 1.65 -15.85
N ASP A 378 26.74 2.13 -16.79
CA ASP A 378 26.34 3.20 -17.72
C ASP A 378 25.29 2.71 -18.73
N ALA A 379 25.46 1.48 -19.22
CA ALA A 379 24.58 0.88 -20.23
C ALA A 379 23.17 0.60 -19.71
N TYR A 380 23.02 0.24 -18.43
CA TYR A 380 21.76 -0.16 -17.83
C TYR A 380 21.25 0.84 -16.79
N TYR A 381 21.98 1.02 -15.68
CA TYR A 381 21.47 1.83 -14.56
C TYR A 381 21.35 3.32 -14.94
N LEU A 382 22.41 3.90 -15.47
CA LEU A 382 22.38 5.31 -15.89
C LEU A 382 21.36 5.53 -17.01
N LYS A 383 21.30 4.61 -17.98
CA LYS A 383 20.31 4.67 -19.06
C LYS A 383 18.89 4.58 -18.53
N ALA A 384 18.63 3.71 -17.56
CA ALA A 384 17.31 3.60 -16.91
C ALA A 384 16.93 4.89 -16.18
N GLN A 385 17.88 5.57 -15.49
CA GLN A 385 17.63 6.87 -14.86
C GLN A 385 17.31 7.97 -15.90
N GLN A 386 17.97 7.95 -17.06
CA GLN A 386 17.65 8.88 -18.17
C GLN A 386 16.23 8.64 -18.71
N VAL A 387 15.84 7.37 -18.92
CA VAL A 387 14.49 7.03 -19.39
C VAL A 387 13.44 7.34 -18.31
N ARG A 388 13.73 7.12 -17.02
CA ARG A 388 12.89 7.58 -15.92
C ARG A 388 12.57 9.06 -16.01
N ARG A 389 13.55 9.88 -16.38
CA ARG A 389 13.33 11.32 -16.60
C ARG A 389 12.38 11.59 -17.76
N LEU A 390 12.50 10.87 -18.90
CA LEU A 390 11.57 11.01 -20.03
C LEU A 390 10.13 10.65 -19.65
N ILE A 391 9.95 9.58 -18.87
CA ILE A 391 8.63 9.21 -18.34
C ILE A 391 8.07 10.33 -17.44
N ALA A 392 8.88 10.89 -16.55
CA ALA A 392 8.46 12.01 -15.70
C ALA A 392 8.09 13.25 -16.50
N ASP A 393 8.79 13.53 -17.59
CA ASP A 393 8.51 14.66 -18.48
C ASP A 393 7.19 14.47 -19.25
N ASP A 394 6.79 13.22 -19.59
CA ASP A 394 5.48 12.93 -20.19
C ASP A 394 4.35 13.29 -19.22
N PHE A 395 4.43 12.86 -17.97
CA PHE A 395 3.43 13.19 -16.95
C PHE A 395 3.35 14.69 -16.69
N ARG A 396 4.50 15.39 -16.60
CA ARG A 396 4.50 16.84 -16.43
C ARG A 396 3.75 17.54 -17.56
N ARG A 397 4.00 17.17 -18.83
CA ARG A 397 3.27 17.71 -19.98
C ARG A 397 1.77 17.37 -19.95
N ALA A 398 1.42 16.17 -19.50
CA ALA A 398 0.00 15.80 -19.38
C ALA A 398 -0.71 16.68 -18.34
N TYR A 399 -0.07 16.98 -17.22
CA TYR A 399 -0.64 17.84 -16.17
C TYR A 399 -0.76 19.33 -16.57
N ASP A 400 -0.18 19.78 -17.66
CA ASP A 400 -0.48 21.12 -18.23
C ASP A 400 -1.94 21.18 -18.73
N SER A 401 -2.52 20.06 -19.16
CA SER A 401 -3.85 19.98 -19.74
C SER A 401 -4.89 19.34 -18.82
N CYS A 402 -4.49 18.61 -17.78
CA CYS A 402 -5.42 17.95 -16.86
C CYS A 402 -4.97 18.13 -15.40
N ASP A 403 -5.89 17.87 -14.47
CA ASP A 403 -5.64 18.02 -13.03
C ASP A 403 -5.37 16.67 -12.35
N LEU A 404 -5.97 15.60 -12.89
CA LEU A 404 -5.81 14.21 -12.46
C LEU A 404 -5.74 13.32 -13.70
N ILE A 405 -5.06 12.20 -13.58
CA ILE A 405 -5.07 11.11 -14.56
C ILE A 405 -5.83 9.92 -13.96
N ILE A 406 -6.76 9.34 -14.73
CA ILE A 406 -7.54 8.17 -14.30
C ILE A 406 -7.31 7.02 -15.28
N GLY A 407 -7.21 5.81 -14.72
CA GLY A 407 -7.09 4.56 -15.47
C GLY A 407 -7.27 3.33 -14.59
N PRO A 408 -7.04 2.13 -15.12
CA PRO A 408 -7.05 0.91 -14.32
C PRO A 408 -5.86 0.88 -13.34
N THR A 409 -6.05 0.25 -12.18
CA THR A 409 -4.93 -0.01 -11.26
C THR A 409 -4.14 -1.25 -11.68
N SER A 410 -4.84 -2.29 -12.13
CA SER A 410 -4.26 -3.56 -12.60
C SER A 410 -4.95 -3.95 -13.92
N PRO A 411 -4.26 -4.66 -14.82
CA PRO A 411 -4.86 -5.08 -16.09
C PRO A 411 -5.98 -6.12 -15.94
N THR A 412 -5.98 -6.86 -14.83
CA THR A 412 -6.98 -7.89 -14.52
C THR A 412 -7.45 -7.75 -13.07
N ALA A 413 -8.57 -8.35 -12.72
CA ALA A 413 -8.90 -8.69 -11.35
C ALA A 413 -7.92 -9.74 -10.80
N ALA A 414 -8.09 -10.19 -9.54
CA ALA A 414 -7.20 -11.17 -8.94
C ALA A 414 -7.14 -12.47 -9.76
N PHE A 415 -5.95 -13.06 -9.84
CA PHE A 415 -5.69 -14.36 -10.47
C PHE A 415 -5.53 -15.46 -9.40
N ARG A 416 -5.55 -16.72 -9.80
CA ARG A 416 -5.44 -17.85 -8.86
C ARG A 416 -4.05 -17.94 -8.26
N LEU A 417 -3.97 -18.42 -7.02
CA LEU A 417 -2.70 -18.77 -6.38
C LEU A 417 -1.94 -19.79 -7.25
N GLY A 418 -0.65 -19.53 -7.48
CA GLY A 418 0.23 -20.35 -8.31
C GLY A 418 0.14 -20.12 -9.81
N GLU A 419 -0.84 -19.39 -10.32
CA GLU A 419 -1.11 -19.23 -11.77
C GLU A 419 0.04 -18.54 -12.53
N LYS A 420 0.76 -17.62 -11.87
CA LYS A 420 1.85 -16.85 -12.49
C LYS A 420 3.22 -17.14 -11.89
N SER A 421 3.35 -18.16 -11.05
CA SER A 421 4.58 -18.47 -10.31
C SER A 421 5.74 -18.87 -11.22
N ASP A 422 5.45 -19.48 -12.38
CA ASP A 422 6.45 -20.01 -13.30
C ASP A 422 6.96 -18.99 -14.33
N ASP A 423 6.33 -17.81 -14.41
CA ASP A 423 6.69 -16.76 -15.36
C ASP A 423 6.81 -15.40 -14.67
N PRO A 424 8.03 -15.00 -14.26
CA PRO A 424 8.26 -13.71 -13.62
C PRO A 424 7.80 -12.51 -14.45
N VAL A 425 7.90 -12.58 -15.79
CA VAL A 425 7.49 -11.47 -16.66
C VAL A 425 5.98 -11.25 -16.62
N LYS A 426 5.19 -12.34 -16.63
CA LYS A 426 3.73 -12.24 -16.46
C LYS A 426 3.35 -11.65 -15.10
N MET A 427 4.11 -11.98 -14.05
CA MET A 427 3.92 -11.40 -12.73
C MET A 427 4.20 -9.88 -12.77
N TYR A 428 5.29 -9.46 -13.39
CA TYR A 428 5.72 -8.05 -13.46
C TYR A 428 4.74 -7.17 -14.27
N LEU A 429 4.05 -7.72 -15.25
CA LEU A 429 3.05 -6.99 -16.03
C LEU A 429 1.78 -6.64 -15.25
N ASN A 430 1.55 -7.22 -14.06
CA ASN A 430 0.44 -6.78 -13.20
C ASN A 430 0.58 -5.33 -12.72
N ASP A 431 1.81 -4.80 -12.67
CA ASP A 431 2.11 -3.47 -12.18
C ASP A 431 2.29 -2.43 -13.31
N ILE A 432 1.92 -2.78 -14.54
CA ILE A 432 2.11 -1.93 -15.73
C ILE A 432 1.51 -0.53 -15.58
N PHE A 433 0.38 -0.38 -14.89
CA PHE A 433 -0.30 0.90 -14.68
C PHE A 433 0.15 1.63 -13.41
N THR A 434 0.86 0.96 -12.49
CA THR A 434 1.22 1.55 -11.21
C THR A 434 2.66 2.05 -11.17
N ILE A 435 3.58 1.35 -11.85
CA ILE A 435 5.04 1.62 -11.80
C ILE A 435 5.39 3.06 -12.21
N ALA A 436 4.73 3.61 -13.23
CA ALA A 436 5.01 4.97 -13.68
C ALA A 436 4.84 6.01 -12.57
N GLY A 437 3.82 5.87 -11.72
CA GLY A 437 3.59 6.73 -10.55
C GLY A 437 4.71 6.67 -9.51
N ASN A 438 5.44 5.54 -9.41
CA ASN A 438 6.62 5.43 -8.55
C ASN A 438 7.85 6.07 -9.20
N LEU A 439 8.06 5.83 -10.50
CA LEU A 439 9.19 6.39 -11.25
C LEU A 439 9.14 7.93 -11.28
N THR A 440 7.95 8.50 -11.35
CA THR A 440 7.73 9.96 -11.30
C THR A 440 7.80 10.52 -9.88
N GLY A 441 7.54 9.71 -8.85
CA GLY A 441 7.39 10.15 -7.46
C GLY A 441 6.02 10.76 -7.14
N ALA A 442 5.10 10.84 -8.11
CA ALA A 442 3.79 11.47 -7.99
C ALA A 442 2.81 10.66 -7.11
N PRO A 443 1.83 11.29 -6.44
CA PRO A 443 0.84 10.63 -5.62
C PRO A 443 -0.17 9.87 -6.48
N ALA A 444 -0.65 8.74 -5.97
CA ALA A 444 -1.71 7.98 -6.63
C ALA A 444 -2.50 7.14 -5.61
N MET A 445 -3.77 6.94 -5.90
CA MET A 445 -4.71 6.18 -5.08
C MET A 445 -5.43 5.12 -5.92
N SER A 446 -5.69 3.97 -5.34
CA SER A 446 -6.62 2.97 -5.88
C SER A 446 -7.88 2.94 -5.04
N ILE A 447 -9.04 2.92 -5.71
CA ILE A 447 -10.36 2.74 -5.09
C ILE A 447 -11.15 1.66 -5.84
N PRO A 448 -12.05 0.91 -5.18
CA PRO A 448 -12.89 -0.07 -5.87
C PRO A 448 -13.90 0.63 -6.79
N CYS A 449 -14.06 0.10 -8.01
CA CYS A 449 -14.98 0.66 -9.01
C CYS A 449 -15.89 -0.38 -9.67
N GLY A 450 -15.80 -1.66 -9.30
CA GLY A 450 -16.61 -2.74 -9.86
C GLY A 450 -16.15 -4.11 -9.40
N PHE A 451 -16.78 -5.12 -9.98
CA PHE A 451 -16.44 -6.53 -9.81
C PHE A 451 -16.46 -7.22 -11.18
N ASP A 452 -15.64 -8.25 -11.33
CA ASP A 452 -15.70 -9.14 -12.47
C ASP A 452 -16.84 -10.17 -12.32
N GLU A 453 -17.01 -11.03 -13.32
CA GLU A 453 -18.06 -12.07 -13.34
C GLU A 453 -17.85 -13.14 -12.25
N ARG A 454 -16.64 -13.26 -11.69
CA ARG A 454 -16.29 -14.17 -10.59
C ARG A 454 -16.56 -13.54 -9.21
N GLY A 455 -17.01 -12.29 -9.16
CA GLY A 455 -17.21 -11.53 -7.93
C GLY A 455 -15.91 -11.01 -7.32
N LEU A 456 -14.84 -10.88 -8.11
CA LEU A 456 -13.56 -10.33 -7.67
C LEU A 456 -13.48 -8.83 -7.94
N PRO A 457 -12.94 -8.01 -7.01
CA PRO A 457 -12.90 -6.56 -7.14
C PRO A 457 -12.04 -6.06 -8.29
N ILE A 458 -12.43 -4.91 -8.81
CA ILE A 458 -11.70 -4.12 -9.81
C ILE A 458 -11.39 -2.75 -9.22
N GLY A 459 -10.12 -2.30 -9.36
CA GLY A 459 -9.65 -1.02 -8.86
C GLY A 459 -9.47 0.04 -9.95
N LEU A 460 -9.96 1.24 -9.66
CA LEU A 460 -9.71 2.47 -10.40
C LEU A 460 -8.51 3.19 -9.78
N GLN A 461 -7.52 3.56 -10.59
CA GLN A 461 -6.40 4.40 -10.16
C GLN A 461 -6.70 5.87 -10.48
N ILE A 462 -6.47 6.73 -9.48
CA ILE A 462 -6.49 8.19 -9.60
C ILE A 462 -5.09 8.68 -9.26
N GLN A 463 -4.44 9.37 -10.20
CA GLN A 463 -3.09 9.90 -10.06
C GLN A 463 -3.10 11.41 -10.26
N GLY A 464 -2.34 12.14 -9.46
CA GLY A 464 -2.19 13.59 -9.56
C GLY A 464 -0.74 14.01 -9.74
N ASP A 465 -0.51 15.28 -10.02
CA ASP A 465 0.83 15.87 -9.95
C ASP A 465 1.33 15.88 -8.50
N HIS A 466 2.61 16.16 -8.31
CA HIS A 466 3.21 16.23 -6.97
C HIS A 466 2.39 17.12 -6.04
N PHE A 467 2.14 16.63 -4.83
CA PHE A 467 1.36 17.28 -3.77
C PHE A 467 -0.14 17.45 -4.07
N ALA A 468 -0.69 16.66 -5.00
CA ALA A 468 -2.11 16.66 -5.31
C ALA A 468 -2.93 15.67 -4.48
N GLU A 469 -2.42 15.17 -3.34
CA GLU A 469 -3.07 14.16 -2.50
C GLU A 469 -4.49 14.55 -2.10
N ALA A 470 -4.71 15.77 -1.63
CA ALA A 470 -6.03 16.25 -1.24
C ALA A 470 -7.02 16.29 -2.42
N LYS A 471 -6.54 16.67 -3.62
CA LYS A 471 -7.36 16.65 -4.84
C LYS A 471 -7.75 15.23 -5.23
N ILE A 472 -6.82 14.25 -5.15
CA ILE A 472 -7.07 12.83 -5.38
C ILE A 472 -8.12 12.30 -4.39
N LEU A 473 -7.90 12.56 -3.10
CA LEU A 473 -8.78 12.10 -2.02
C LEU A 473 -10.18 12.69 -2.11
N ASN A 474 -10.30 13.98 -2.45
CA ASN A 474 -11.60 14.60 -2.68
C ASN A 474 -12.31 13.99 -3.89
N ALA A 475 -11.66 13.83 -5.02
CA ALA A 475 -12.25 13.21 -6.22
C ALA A 475 -12.74 11.78 -5.92
N ALA A 476 -11.93 10.98 -5.23
CA ALA A 476 -12.28 9.64 -4.78
C ALA A 476 -13.49 9.66 -3.82
N HIS A 477 -13.50 10.56 -2.84
CA HIS A 477 -14.60 10.71 -1.90
C HIS A 477 -15.92 11.09 -2.59
N ARG A 478 -15.90 12.05 -3.53
CA ARG A 478 -17.11 12.44 -4.30
C ARG A 478 -17.65 11.28 -5.14
N TYR A 479 -16.77 10.48 -5.73
CA TYR A 479 -17.17 9.24 -6.41
C TYR A 479 -17.82 8.23 -5.44
N GLN A 480 -17.27 8.07 -4.25
CA GLN A 480 -17.82 7.16 -3.22
C GLN A 480 -19.16 7.61 -2.64
N GLN A 481 -19.50 8.91 -2.70
CA GLN A 481 -20.81 9.41 -2.29
C GLN A 481 -21.95 8.98 -3.22
N VAL A 482 -21.64 8.62 -4.47
CA VAL A 482 -22.62 8.22 -5.50
C VAL A 482 -22.53 6.74 -5.91
N THR A 483 -21.60 5.99 -5.30
CA THR A 483 -21.39 4.55 -5.53
C THR A 483 -21.27 3.81 -4.20
N ASP A 484 -21.41 2.48 -4.23
CA ASP A 484 -21.38 1.61 -3.04
C ASP A 484 -20.25 0.57 -3.03
N TRP A 485 -19.36 0.57 -4.04
CA TRP A 485 -18.33 -0.46 -4.20
C TRP A 485 -17.44 -0.62 -2.96
N HIS A 486 -17.06 0.47 -2.30
CA HIS A 486 -16.25 0.52 -1.10
C HIS A 486 -16.97 0.01 0.18
N ARG A 487 -18.31 -0.08 0.15
CA ARG A 487 -19.14 -0.57 1.27
C ARG A 487 -19.30 -2.07 1.26
N ARG A 488 -19.05 -2.72 0.13
CA ARG A 488 -19.21 -4.16 -0.01
C ARG A 488 -18.21 -4.91 0.86
N ILE A 489 -18.67 -6.00 1.45
CA ILE A 489 -17.88 -6.84 2.35
C ILE A 489 -17.84 -8.23 1.73
N PRO A 490 -16.66 -8.90 1.73
CA PRO A 490 -16.57 -10.29 1.28
C PRO A 490 -17.58 -11.16 2.05
N PRO A 491 -18.34 -12.04 1.36
CA PRO A 491 -19.48 -12.75 1.97
C PRO A 491 -19.17 -13.49 3.26
N GLU A 492 -18.00 -14.12 3.37
CA GLU A 492 -17.58 -14.86 4.56
C GLU A 492 -17.22 -13.97 5.76
N PHE A 493 -16.97 -12.69 5.52
CA PHE A 493 -16.60 -11.69 6.52
C PHE A 493 -17.74 -10.70 6.79
N ALA A 494 -18.91 -10.93 6.21
CA ALA A 494 -20.10 -10.16 6.56
C ALA A 494 -20.42 -10.32 8.07
N PRO A 495 -21.00 -9.28 8.71
CA PRO A 495 -21.34 -9.28 10.14
C PRO A 495 -22.26 -10.41 10.55
#